data_e91dad415c65a63736e553f6f8d9faec
#
_entry.id   e91dad415c65a63736e553f6f8d9faec
#
_cell.length_a   1.000
_cell.length_b   1.000
_cell.length_c   1.000
_cell.angle_alpha   90.00
_cell.angle_beta   90.00
_cell.angle_gamma   90.00
#
_symmetry.space_group_name_H-M   'P 1'
#
loop_
_entity.id
_entity.type
_entity.pdbx_description
1 polymer ?
#
loop_
_entity_poly.entity_id
_entity_poly.type
_entity_poly.pdbx_seq_one_letter_code
_entity_poly.pdbx_strand_id
1 'polypeptide(L)'
;MLVRVNKKFSLLIIGIAVPILFMIWKFSQPVLPKNYQEAVQYTKAINMKEMRSKLANGDEFIVYIGRESCPYCQKFVPNLALAIQKSHQTVYYLDSASDEKDEITAFAKEMDIQTVPNLSVYQNGGKSRYLEQGSSASLEEILLFLKNE
;
A
#
# COMPACT_ATOMS: atom_id res chain seq x y z
N MET A 1 45.83 -19.65 -8.72
CA MET A 1 46.26 -19.44 -7.31
C MET A 1 45.06 -19.67 -6.40
N LEU A 2 44.93 -20.89 -5.83
CA LEU A 2 43.78 -21.28 -4.98
C LEU A 2 44.08 -20.79 -3.55
N VAL A 3 43.33 -19.76 -3.11
CA VAL A 3 43.43 -19.29 -1.72
C VAL A 3 42.84 -20.35 -0.80
N ARG A 4 43.70 -21.03 -0.05
CA ARG A 4 43.29 -21.96 1.03
C ARG A 4 42.64 -21.14 2.15
N VAL A 5 41.32 -21.05 2.14
CA VAL A 5 40.55 -20.43 3.22
C VAL A 5 40.70 -21.33 4.45
N ASN A 6 41.26 -20.80 5.55
CA ASN A 6 41.48 -21.50 6.79
C ASN A 6 40.13 -21.92 7.39
N LYS A 7 39.92 -23.24 7.64
CA LYS A 7 38.65 -23.81 8.15
C LYS A 7 38.12 -23.09 9.42
N LYS A 8 39.00 -22.61 10.27
CA LYS A 8 38.64 -21.85 11.49
C LYS A 8 38.09 -20.47 11.16
N PHE A 9 38.59 -19.81 10.10
CA PHE A 9 38.13 -18.49 9.63
C PHE A 9 36.75 -18.60 8.94
N SER A 10 36.52 -19.68 8.21
CA SER A 10 35.24 -19.99 7.57
C SER A 10 34.14 -20.24 8.61
N LEU A 11 34.41 -20.96 9.68
CA LEU A 11 33.45 -21.20 10.76
C LEU A 11 33.08 -19.93 11.53
N LEU A 12 34.02 -19.00 11.70
CA LEU A 12 33.79 -17.73 12.39
C LEU A 12 32.89 -16.81 11.55
N ILE A 13 33.08 -16.77 10.21
CA ILE A 13 32.26 -16.00 9.29
C ILE A 13 30.83 -16.55 9.26
N ILE A 14 30.65 -17.87 9.22
CA ILE A 14 29.33 -18.53 9.25
C ILE A 14 28.61 -18.23 10.57
N GLY A 15 29.35 -18.27 11.70
CA GLY A 15 28.80 -17.99 13.04
C GLY A 15 28.25 -16.56 13.20
N ILE A 16 28.78 -15.61 12.45
CA ILE A 16 28.32 -14.21 12.48
C ILE A 16 27.26 -13.95 11.41
N ALA A 17 27.39 -14.55 10.22
CA ALA A 17 26.47 -14.32 9.10
C ALA A 17 25.06 -14.88 9.37
N VAL A 18 24.94 -16.04 10.01
CA VAL A 18 23.64 -16.66 10.29
C VAL A 18 22.74 -15.82 11.20
N PRO A 19 23.19 -15.31 12.36
CA PRO A 19 22.36 -14.46 13.22
C PRO A 19 22.00 -13.13 12.55
N ILE A 20 22.90 -12.56 11.73
CA ILE A 20 22.60 -11.32 10.97
C ILE A 20 21.52 -11.59 9.93
N LEU A 21 21.61 -12.66 9.16
CA LEU A 21 20.59 -13.06 8.18
C LEU A 21 19.25 -13.36 8.86
N PHE A 22 19.27 -13.99 10.03
CA PHE A 22 18.06 -14.25 10.81
C PHE A 22 17.42 -12.96 11.34
N MET A 23 18.21 -11.99 11.79
CA MET A 23 17.72 -10.67 12.16
C MET A 23 17.09 -9.94 10.95
N ILE A 24 17.77 -9.89 9.81
CA ILE A 24 17.26 -9.27 8.59
C ILE A 24 15.94 -9.95 8.20
N TRP A 25 15.88 -11.28 8.21
CA TRP A 25 14.65 -12.02 7.89
C TRP A 25 13.50 -11.69 8.85
N LYS A 26 13.75 -11.60 10.17
CA LYS A 26 12.73 -11.22 11.16
C LYS A 26 12.20 -9.80 10.97
N PHE A 27 13.07 -8.84 10.62
CA PHE A 27 12.68 -7.45 10.35
C PHE A 27 11.99 -7.27 8.99
N SER A 28 12.11 -8.23 8.07
CA SER A 28 11.45 -8.21 6.76
C SER A 28 10.03 -8.79 6.74
N GLN A 29 9.54 -9.30 7.88
CA GLN A 29 8.19 -9.87 7.92
C GLN A 29 7.13 -8.76 7.94
N PRO A 30 6.05 -8.88 7.12
CA PRO A 30 4.95 -7.93 7.15
C PRO A 30 4.31 -7.91 8.53
N VAL A 31 4.01 -6.72 9.03
CA VAL A 31 3.39 -6.50 10.34
C VAL A 31 1.91 -6.21 10.14
N LEU A 32 1.04 -6.99 10.81
CA LEU A 32 -0.39 -6.72 10.82
C LEU A 32 -0.68 -5.48 11.69
N PRO A 33 -1.28 -4.41 11.12
CA PRO A 33 -1.64 -3.22 11.90
C PRO A 33 -2.72 -3.55 12.93
N LYS A 34 -2.67 -2.89 14.08
CA LYS A 34 -3.63 -3.10 15.18
C LYS A 34 -4.91 -2.29 15.01
N ASN A 35 -4.86 -1.21 14.26
CA ASN A 35 -5.97 -0.29 14.05
C ASN A 35 -5.85 0.42 12.70
N TYR A 36 -6.88 1.23 12.37
CA TYR A 36 -6.95 1.99 11.12
C TYR A 36 -5.78 2.96 10.96
N GLN A 37 -5.43 3.69 12.02
CA GLN A 37 -4.37 4.70 11.99
C GLN A 37 -2.99 4.08 11.75
N GLU A 38 -2.69 2.94 12.36
CA GLU A 38 -1.46 2.19 12.06
C GLU A 38 -1.46 1.68 10.61
N ALA A 39 -2.61 1.22 10.10
CA ALA A 39 -2.70 0.69 8.75
C ALA A 39 -2.46 1.74 7.67
N VAL A 40 -3.03 2.95 7.82
CA VAL A 40 -2.84 4.02 6.84
C VAL A 40 -1.42 4.61 6.84
N GLN A 41 -0.60 4.36 7.87
CA GLN A 41 0.81 4.74 7.88
C GLN A 41 1.64 4.05 6.79
N TYR A 42 1.17 2.93 6.25
CA TYR A 42 1.81 2.25 5.10
C TYR A 42 1.47 2.90 3.77
N THR A 43 0.55 3.86 3.74
CA THR A 43 0.19 4.66 2.57
C THR A 43 0.87 6.03 2.61
N LYS A 44 0.81 6.75 1.51
CA LYS A 44 1.20 8.17 1.45
C LYS A 44 -0.06 9.04 1.47
N ALA A 45 -0.20 9.92 2.46
CA ALA A 45 -1.27 10.91 2.44
C ALA A 45 -1.18 11.76 1.16
N ILE A 46 -2.33 12.04 0.55
CA ILE A 46 -2.47 12.93 -0.61
C ILE A 46 -3.68 13.85 -0.38
N ASN A 47 -3.58 15.10 -0.81
CA ASN A 47 -4.67 16.06 -0.81
C ASN A 47 -5.25 16.23 -2.22
N MET A 48 -6.38 16.94 -2.35
CA MET A 48 -7.04 17.13 -3.63
C MET A 48 -6.22 17.92 -4.63
N LYS A 49 -5.42 18.90 -4.18
CA LYS A 49 -4.51 19.67 -5.04
C LYS A 49 -3.45 18.77 -5.68
N GLU A 50 -2.82 17.91 -4.89
CA GLU A 50 -1.83 16.94 -5.38
C GLU A 50 -2.46 15.89 -6.27
N MET A 51 -3.66 15.39 -5.90
CA MET A 51 -4.45 14.47 -6.71
C MET A 51 -4.74 15.05 -8.11
N ARG A 52 -5.25 16.28 -8.17
CA ARG A 52 -5.53 16.98 -9.43
C ARG A 52 -4.26 17.23 -10.25
N SER A 53 -3.15 17.58 -9.60
CA SER A 53 -1.86 17.76 -10.27
C SER A 53 -1.37 16.48 -10.94
N LYS A 54 -1.44 15.34 -10.25
CA LYS A 54 -1.05 14.04 -10.81
C LYS A 54 -1.92 13.64 -12.01
N LEU A 55 -3.22 13.86 -11.91
CA LEU A 55 -4.14 13.61 -13.02
C LEU A 55 -3.82 14.51 -14.23
N ALA A 56 -3.58 15.80 -14.01
CA ALA A 56 -3.26 16.74 -15.09
C ALA A 56 -1.93 16.40 -15.78
N ASN A 57 -0.97 15.82 -15.05
CA ASN A 57 0.30 15.33 -15.60
C ASN A 57 0.17 14.00 -16.35
N GLY A 58 -0.97 13.30 -16.21
CA GLY A 58 -1.16 11.96 -16.76
C GLY A 58 -0.39 10.87 -16.01
N ASP A 59 0.05 11.15 -14.76
CA ASP A 59 0.77 10.19 -13.94
C ASP A 59 -0.01 8.88 -13.77
N GLU A 60 0.73 7.77 -13.65
CA GLU A 60 0.15 6.52 -13.17
C GLU A 60 0.38 6.41 -11.65
N PHE A 61 -0.71 6.21 -10.89
CA PHE A 61 -0.64 6.10 -9.44
C PHE A 61 -1.88 5.39 -8.87
N ILE A 62 -1.71 4.82 -7.67
CA ILE A 62 -2.74 4.06 -6.96
C ILE A 62 -3.23 4.89 -5.79
N VAL A 63 -4.56 5.00 -5.64
CA VAL A 63 -5.19 5.74 -4.54
C VAL A 63 -6.18 4.85 -3.80
N TYR A 64 -6.06 4.84 -2.50
CA TYR A 64 -7.07 4.38 -1.55
C TYR A 64 -7.87 5.57 -1.06
N ILE A 65 -9.19 5.56 -1.27
CA ILE A 65 -10.13 6.54 -0.72
C ILE A 65 -10.92 5.86 0.38
N GLY A 66 -10.87 6.42 1.58
CA GLY A 66 -11.54 5.87 2.74
C GLY A 66 -11.55 6.83 3.91
N ARG A 67 -12.08 6.36 5.05
CA ARG A 67 -12.09 7.12 6.32
C ARG A 67 -12.16 6.20 7.52
N GLU A 68 -11.63 6.65 8.65
CA GLU A 68 -11.61 5.85 9.88
C GLU A 68 -13.00 5.51 10.40
N SER A 69 -13.96 6.44 10.32
CA SER A 69 -15.34 6.26 10.81
C SER A 69 -16.17 5.24 10.01
N CYS A 70 -15.65 4.72 8.89
CA CYS A 70 -16.33 3.75 8.04
C CYS A 70 -16.00 2.31 8.47
N PRO A 71 -16.97 1.49 8.93
CA PRO A 71 -16.69 0.11 9.34
C PRO A 71 -16.12 -0.78 8.22
N TYR A 72 -16.55 -0.55 6.98
CA TYR A 72 -16.03 -1.26 5.80
C TYR A 72 -14.57 -0.88 5.50
N CYS A 73 -14.21 0.38 5.72
CA CYS A 73 -12.82 0.84 5.58
C CYS A 73 -11.93 0.22 6.66
N GLN A 74 -12.42 0.15 7.91
CA GLN A 74 -11.71 -0.49 9.02
C GLN A 74 -11.45 -1.98 8.75
N LYS A 75 -12.39 -2.67 8.09
CA LYS A 75 -12.22 -4.07 7.70
C LYS A 75 -11.21 -4.24 6.56
N PHE A 76 -11.17 -3.29 5.63
CA PHE A 76 -10.35 -3.36 4.41
C PHE A 76 -8.88 -3.03 4.65
N VAL A 77 -8.62 -1.95 5.39
CA VAL A 77 -7.29 -1.33 5.45
C VAL A 77 -6.17 -2.21 6.03
N PRO A 78 -6.41 -3.16 6.97
CA PRO A 78 -5.35 -4.06 7.43
C PRO A 78 -4.80 -4.95 6.31
N ASN A 79 -5.67 -5.49 5.44
CA ASN A 79 -5.25 -6.27 4.28
C ASN A 79 -4.52 -5.40 3.25
N LEU A 80 -4.97 -4.16 3.03
CA LEU A 80 -4.28 -3.20 2.17
C LEU A 80 -2.86 -2.92 2.69
N ALA A 81 -2.70 -2.67 3.99
CA ALA A 81 -1.39 -2.42 4.60
C ALA A 81 -0.44 -3.61 4.45
N LEU A 82 -0.94 -4.84 4.64
CA LEU A 82 -0.15 -6.06 4.39
C LEU A 82 0.22 -6.22 2.91
N ALA A 83 -0.71 -5.91 2.00
CA ALA A 83 -0.46 -5.98 0.57
C ALA A 83 0.61 -4.96 0.13
N ILE A 84 0.57 -3.74 0.66
CA ILE A 84 1.59 -2.71 0.41
C ILE A 84 2.96 -3.17 0.91
N GLN A 85 3.05 -3.69 2.13
CA GLN A 85 4.31 -4.21 2.70
C GLN A 85 4.90 -5.35 1.85
N LYS A 86 4.06 -6.22 1.28
CA LYS A 86 4.49 -7.36 0.45
C LYS A 86 4.81 -6.98 -0.99
N SER A 87 4.09 -6.02 -1.57
CA SER A 87 4.27 -5.61 -2.97
C SER A 87 5.30 -4.49 -3.14
N HIS A 88 5.59 -3.75 -2.06
CA HIS A 88 6.39 -2.52 -2.07
C HIS A 88 5.84 -1.43 -3.00
N GLN A 89 4.55 -1.51 -3.35
CA GLN A 89 3.88 -0.51 -4.17
C GLN A 89 3.57 0.74 -3.36
N THR A 90 3.66 1.91 -4.01
CA THR A 90 3.21 3.16 -3.40
C THR A 90 1.71 3.30 -3.60
N VAL A 91 0.97 3.35 -2.52
CA VAL A 91 -0.47 3.64 -2.50
C VAL A 91 -0.68 4.97 -1.79
N TYR A 92 -1.36 5.90 -2.44
CA TYR A 92 -1.76 7.17 -1.83
C TYR A 92 -3.06 6.98 -1.04
N TYR A 93 -3.22 7.74 0.04
CA TYR A 93 -4.43 7.76 0.87
C TYR A 93 -5.09 9.13 0.81
N LEU A 94 -6.32 9.16 0.34
CA LEU A 94 -7.19 10.33 0.34
C LEU A 94 -8.27 10.13 1.41
N ASP A 95 -8.18 10.91 2.50
CA ASP A 95 -9.15 10.82 3.60
C ASP A 95 -10.46 11.51 3.24
N SER A 96 -11.50 10.72 3.01
CA SER A 96 -12.84 11.24 2.65
C SER A 96 -13.58 11.93 3.81
N ALA A 97 -12.98 12.00 5.01
CA ALA A 97 -13.50 12.76 6.15
C ALA A 97 -12.66 14.00 6.47
N SER A 98 -11.66 14.32 5.65
CA SER A 98 -10.82 15.52 5.80
C SER A 98 -11.61 16.82 5.59
N ASP A 99 -10.94 17.94 5.80
CA ASP A 99 -11.53 19.27 5.52
C ASP A 99 -11.87 19.48 4.02
N GLU A 100 -11.29 18.67 3.14
CA GLU A 100 -11.55 18.66 1.68
C GLU A 100 -12.74 17.78 1.25
N LYS A 101 -13.55 17.26 2.21
CA LYS A 101 -14.62 16.27 1.96
C LYS A 101 -15.58 16.64 0.84
N ASP A 102 -15.89 17.93 0.67
CA ASP A 102 -16.82 18.40 -0.36
C ASP A 102 -16.18 18.31 -1.76
N GLU A 103 -14.90 18.65 -1.88
CA GLU A 103 -14.13 18.50 -3.12
C GLU A 103 -13.90 17.01 -3.44
N ILE A 104 -13.61 16.19 -2.42
CA ILE A 104 -13.47 14.73 -2.57
C ILE A 104 -14.80 14.11 -3.05
N THR A 105 -15.93 14.58 -2.53
CA THR A 105 -17.25 14.12 -2.95
C THR A 105 -17.53 14.48 -4.42
N ALA A 106 -17.20 15.70 -4.84
CA ALA A 106 -17.31 16.12 -6.24
C ALA A 106 -16.39 15.28 -7.14
N PHE A 107 -15.17 15.04 -6.72
CA PHE A 107 -14.20 14.19 -7.40
C PHE A 107 -14.67 12.74 -7.51
N ALA A 108 -15.21 12.18 -6.44
CA ALA A 108 -15.75 10.82 -6.44
C ALA A 108 -16.88 10.66 -7.47
N LYS A 109 -17.76 11.66 -7.57
CA LYS A 109 -18.82 11.70 -8.57
C LYS A 109 -18.27 11.81 -10.00
N GLU A 110 -17.27 12.65 -10.24
CA GLU A 110 -16.59 12.81 -11.52
C GLU A 110 -15.93 11.49 -11.98
N MET A 111 -15.33 10.73 -11.05
CA MET A 111 -14.64 9.48 -11.32
C MET A 111 -15.52 8.23 -11.18
N ASP A 112 -16.82 8.40 -11.03
CA ASP A 112 -17.78 7.30 -10.82
C ASP A 112 -17.38 6.38 -9.67
N ILE A 113 -17.07 6.97 -8.51
CA ILE A 113 -16.79 6.27 -7.26
C ILE A 113 -18.02 6.33 -6.38
N GLN A 114 -18.70 5.19 -6.22
CA GLN A 114 -19.99 5.11 -5.52
C GLN A 114 -19.85 4.96 -4.02
N THR A 115 -18.79 4.28 -3.56
CA THR A 115 -18.64 3.89 -2.15
C THR A 115 -17.19 3.90 -1.70
N VAL A 116 -16.98 3.93 -0.39
CA VAL A 116 -15.69 3.66 0.25
C VAL A 116 -15.79 2.38 1.09
N PRO A 117 -14.73 1.58 1.20
CA PRO A 117 -13.38 1.79 0.69
C PRO A 117 -13.31 1.68 -0.83
N ASN A 118 -12.53 2.53 -1.47
CA ASN A 118 -12.24 2.45 -2.89
C ASN A 118 -10.73 2.40 -3.11
N LEU A 119 -10.24 1.42 -3.86
CA LEU A 119 -8.86 1.31 -4.30
C LEU A 119 -8.85 1.35 -5.82
N SER A 120 -8.25 2.39 -6.39
CA SER A 120 -8.25 2.65 -7.82
C SER A 120 -6.86 2.99 -8.34
N VAL A 121 -6.59 2.61 -9.59
CA VAL A 121 -5.45 3.09 -10.38
C VAL A 121 -5.92 4.21 -11.28
N TYR A 122 -5.16 5.29 -11.29
CA TYR A 122 -5.34 6.42 -12.18
C TYR A 122 -4.20 6.46 -13.18
N GLN A 123 -4.51 6.81 -14.41
CA GLN A 123 -3.57 6.93 -15.52
C GLN A 123 -4.16 7.82 -16.62
N ASN A 124 -3.31 8.58 -17.31
CA ASN A 124 -3.72 9.44 -18.43
C ASN A 124 -4.87 10.40 -18.06
N GLY A 125 -4.88 10.92 -16.85
CA GLY A 125 -5.86 11.89 -16.37
C GLY A 125 -7.20 11.32 -15.91
N GLY A 126 -7.37 10.00 -15.85
CA GLY A 126 -8.62 9.36 -15.43
C GLY A 126 -8.45 8.12 -14.58
N LYS A 127 -9.57 7.58 -14.08
CA LYS A 127 -9.60 6.29 -13.41
C LYS A 127 -9.47 5.17 -14.45
N SER A 128 -8.38 4.39 -14.38
CA SER A 128 -8.09 3.31 -15.32
C SER A 128 -8.77 2.00 -14.89
N ARG A 129 -8.63 1.63 -13.60
CA ARG A 129 -9.23 0.42 -13.02
C ARG A 129 -9.45 0.58 -11.51
N TYR A 130 -10.29 -0.23 -10.94
CA TYR A 130 -10.55 -0.24 -9.50
C TYR A 130 -10.76 -1.67 -8.99
N LEU A 131 -10.59 -1.86 -7.68
CA LEU A 131 -10.79 -3.13 -7.01
C LEU A 131 -12.29 -3.35 -6.76
N GLU A 132 -12.92 -4.20 -7.57
CA GLU A 132 -14.39 -4.42 -7.57
C GLU A 132 -14.91 -5.01 -6.26
N GLN A 133 -14.13 -5.88 -5.60
CA GLN A 133 -14.51 -6.57 -4.36
C GLN A 133 -14.66 -5.61 -3.17
N GLY A 134 -14.10 -4.40 -3.26
CA GLY A 134 -14.19 -3.38 -2.21
C GLY A 134 -13.77 -3.93 -0.84
N SER A 135 -14.62 -3.76 0.17
CA SER A 135 -14.33 -4.20 1.55
C SER A 135 -14.27 -5.72 1.76
N SER A 136 -14.71 -6.52 0.79
CA SER A 136 -14.64 -7.99 0.86
C SER A 136 -13.38 -8.57 0.28
N ALA A 137 -12.53 -7.74 -0.33
CA ALA A 137 -11.29 -8.19 -0.95
C ALA A 137 -10.35 -8.86 0.06
N SER A 138 -9.87 -10.03 -0.33
CA SER A 138 -8.82 -10.75 0.37
C SER A 138 -7.45 -10.08 0.19
N LEU A 139 -6.49 -10.46 1.03
CA LEU A 139 -5.10 -10.02 0.87
C LEU A 139 -4.54 -10.36 -0.53
N GLU A 140 -4.86 -11.57 -1.03
CA GLU A 140 -4.41 -12.03 -2.34
C GLU A 140 -4.96 -11.18 -3.49
N GLU A 141 -6.26 -10.89 -3.46
CA GLU A 141 -6.89 -10.03 -4.48
C GLU A 141 -6.31 -8.63 -4.49
N ILE A 142 -6.04 -8.05 -3.31
CA ILE A 142 -5.37 -6.75 -3.22
C ILE A 142 -3.93 -6.83 -3.76
N LEU A 143 -3.19 -7.90 -3.44
CA LEU A 143 -1.83 -8.10 -3.95
C LEU A 143 -1.78 -8.20 -5.47
N LEU A 144 -2.67 -8.98 -6.08
CA LEU A 144 -2.81 -9.10 -7.53
C LEU A 144 -3.14 -7.74 -8.15
N PHE A 145 -4.10 -7.03 -7.55
CA PHE A 145 -4.46 -5.68 -7.99
C PHE A 145 -3.27 -4.71 -7.95
N LEU A 146 -2.47 -4.70 -6.87
CA LEU A 146 -1.31 -3.81 -6.74
C LEU A 146 -0.17 -4.17 -7.70
N LYS A 147 -0.06 -5.42 -8.13
CA LYS A 147 0.98 -5.88 -9.05
C LYS A 147 0.62 -5.77 -10.53
N ASN A 148 -0.59 -5.32 -10.87
CA ASN A 148 -1.12 -5.29 -12.24
C ASN A 148 -1.34 -6.68 -12.86
N GLU A 149 -1.59 -7.71 -12.06
CA GLU A 149 -1.86 -9.08 -12.52
C GLU A 149 -3.37 -9.39 -12.57
#